data_31da98c4982629eaceac32b2782c4bc8
#
_entry.id   31da98c4982629eaceac32b2782c4bc8
#
_cell.length_a   1.000
_cell.length_b   1.000
_cell.length_c   1.000
_cell.angle_alpha   90.00
_cell.angle_beta   90.00
_cell.angle_gamma   90.00
#
_symmetry.space_group_name_H-M   'P 1'
#
loop_
_entity.id
_entity.type
_entity.pdbx_description
1 polymer ?
#
loop_
_entity_poly.entity_id
_entity_poly.type
_entity_poly.pdbx_seq_one_letter_code
_entity_poly.pdbx_strand_id
1 'polypeptide(L)'
;MRTTWKPFSNKTKLTFLLALTFLFLFSGCVTTPEQIVITSNVSVFHTITEKNKGSKVVVLPFKKELESSLEFQNYKKIIEDNLQKNGFNIVQEKDASDFIAFVSYGIGGGKDKPIFSPVFGSTGGWNGTFRGLPFNWGAGGTNWSAGGTTYSMPTFGVVGSRTGSIIIYTKQLALDLVETSTLESKKINKLYEGRVKSTGSCSMIPAVMPEMLESLFKDFPKQSGSTHTISLLWDRTC
;
A
#
# COMPACT_ATOMS: atom_id res chain seq x y z
N MET A 1 18.10 47.34 42.48
CA MET A 1 17.57 47.78 41.18
C MET A 1 16.13 47.35 41.06
N ARG A 2 15.17 48.31 41.12
CA ARG A 2 13.72 48.03 40.96
C ARG A 2 13.39 48.19 39.48
N THR A 3 13.10 47.12 38.79
CA THR A 3 12.57 47.12 37.41
C THR A 3 11.11 47.49 37.42
N THR A 4 10.79 48.70 36.96
CA THR A 4 9.40 49.17 36.81
C THR A 4 8.83 48.61 35.52
N TRP A 5 7.87 47.69 35.67
CA TRP A 5 7.06 47.21 34.56
C TRP A 5 6.07 48.30 34.14
N LYS A 6 6.17 48.83 32.89
CA LYS A 6 5.13 49.70 32.34
C LYS A 6 4.00 48.84 31.80
N PRO A 7 2.73 49.16 32.14
CA PRO A 7 1.60 48.43 31.59
C PRO A 7 1.45 48.73 30.10
N PHE A 8 1.27 47.67 29.32
CA PHE A 8 1.02 47.78 27.86
C PHE A 8 -0.26 48.60 27.60
N SER A 9 -0.19 49.55 26.67
CA SER A 9 -1.30 50.37 26.21
C SER A 9 -2.43 49.50 25.65
N ASN A 10 -3.70 49.91 25.87
CA ASN A 10 -4.89 49.20 25.38
C ASN A 10 -4.87 48.99 23.85
N LYS A 11 -4.21 49.86 23.09
CA LYS A 11 -4.02 49.73 21.62
C LYS A 11 -3.11 48.56 21.27
N THR A 12 -2.03 48.31 22.01
CA THR A 12 -1.14 47.17 21.79
C THR A 12 -1.75 45.82 22.16
N LYS A 13 -2.66 45.79 23.17
CA LYS A 13 -3.45 44.61 23.52
C LYS A 13 -4.43 44.21 22.41
N LEU A 14 -5.09 45.25 21.83
CA LEU A 14 -6.07 45.04 20.75
C LEU A 14 -5.40 44.54 19.46
N THR A 15 -4.23 45.06 19.10
CA THR A 15 -3.46 44.61 17.93
C THR A 15 -2.90 43.20 18.12
N PHE A 16 -2.50 42.82 19.34
CA PHE A 16 -2.04 41.48 19.64
C PHE A 16 -3.19 40.46 19.60
N LEU A 17 -4.38 40.83 20.08
CA LEU A 17 -5.59 39.99 20.01
C LEU A 17 -6.03 39.76 18.55
N LEU A 18 -5.98 40.81 17.71
CA LEU A 18 -6.32 40.73 16.30
C LEU A 18 -5.30 39.90 15.51
N ALA A 19 -4.01 39.96 15.84
CA ALA A 19 -2.98 39.15 15.24
C ALA A 19 -3.13 37.66 15.62
N LEU A 20 -3.52 37.39 16.86
CA LEU A 20 -3.74 36.03 17.37
C LEU A 20 -4.97 35.38 16.71
N THR A 21 -6.06 36.13 16.50
CA THR A 21 -7.24 35.62 15.79
C THR A 21 -6.97 35.37 14.32
N PHE A 22 -6.10 36.18 13.67
CA PHE A 22 -5.72 35.99 12.29
C PHE A 22 -4.87 34.70 12.09
N LEU A 23 -4.06 34.30 13.09
CA LEU A 23 -3.29 33.07 13.06
C LEU A 23 -4.16 31.80 13.07
N PHE A 24 -5.32 31.83 13.73
CA PHE A 24 -6.25 30.70 13.78
C PHE A 24 -7.06 30.49 12.49
N LEU A 25 -7.15 31.48 11.62
CA LEU A 25 -7.89 31.38 10.35
C LEU A 25 -7.14 30.60 9.27
N PHE A 26 -5.84 30.30 9.47
CA PHE A 26 -5.04 29.50 8.53
C PHE A 26 -4.91 28.02 8.89
N SER A 27 -5.69 27.53 9.86
CA SER A 27 -5.79 26.09 10.13
C SER A 27 -6.56 25.41 9.00
N GLY A 28 -6.02 25.47 7.76
CA GLY A 28 -6.51 24.71 6.64
C GLY A 28 -6.35 23.22 6.94
N CYS A 29 -7.41 22.42 6.73
CA CYS A 29 -7.30 20.99 6.70
C CYS A 29 -6.28 20.57 5.63
N VAL A 30 -5.10 20.16 6.05
CA VAL A 30 -4.15 19.48 5.16
C VAL A 30 -4.73 18.09 4.90
N THR A 31 -5.42 17.91 3.78
CA THR A 31 -5.75 16.59 3.28
C THR A 31 -4.45 15.96 2.80
N THR A 32 -3.90 15.03 3.59
CA THR A 32 -2.80 14.17 3.13
C THR A 32 -3.33 13.33 1.97
N PRO A 33 -2.66 13.35 0.79
CA PRO A 33 -3.06 12.49 -0.31
C PRO A 33 -2.99 11.03 0.18
N GLU A 34 -4.02 10.25 -0.13
CA GLU A 34 -4.06 8.82 0.16
C GLU A 34 -2.90 8.14 -0.57
N GLN A 35 -1.95 7.62 0.18
CA GLN A 35 -0.79 6.93 -0.39
C GLN A 35 -1.24 5.54 -0.88
N ILE A 36 -1.14 5.34 -2.19
CA ILE A 36 -1.41 4.03 -2.77
C ILE A 36 -0.23 3.11 -2.45
N VAL A 37 -0.53 1.90 -1.97
CA VAL A 37 0.47 0.90 -1.65
C VAL A 37 0.23 -0.39 -2.44
N ILE A 38 1.31 -1.04 -2.84
CA ILE A 38 1.28 -2.42 -3.33
C ILE A 38 1.60 -3.34 -2.17
N THR A 39 0.69 -4.27 -1.90
CA THR A 39 0.87 -5.30 -0.89
C THR A 39 1.21 -6.63 -1.56
N SER A 40 2.32 -7.23 -1.13
CA SER A 40 2.83 -8.49 -1.60
C SER A 40 2.99 -9.50 -0.46
N ASN A 41 2.52 -10.71 -0.67
CA ASN A 41 2.81 -11.85 0.21
C ASN A 41 4.03 -12.58 -0.34
N VAL A 42 5.08 -12.66 0.46
CA VAL A 42 6.36 -13.26 0.12
C VAL A 42 6.56 -14.52 0.94
N SER A 43 6.63 -15.68 0.29
CA SER A 43 6.95 -16.97 0.93
C SER A 43 8.33 -17.42 0.47
N VAL A 44 9.16 -17.87 1.41
CA VAL A 44 10.54 -18.23 1.15
C VAL A 44 10.91 -19.56 1.81
N PHE A 45 11.59 -20.41 1.03
CA PHE A 45 12.27 -21.60 1.53
C PHE A 45 13.71 -21.60 1.02
N HIS A 46 14.69 -21.85 1.88
CA HIS A 46 16.08 -21.86 1.47
C HIS A 46 16.97 -22.66 2.44
N THR A 47 18.14 -23.01 1.92
CA THR A 47 19.27 -23.57 2.68
C THR A 47 20.53 -22.71 2.53
N ILE A 48 20.36 -21.43 2.18
CA ILE A 48 21.48 -20.47 2.02
C ILE A 48 22.20 -20.31 3.36
N THR A 49 23.51 -20.40 3.30
CA THR A 49 24.43 -20.17 4.42
C THR A 49 25.56 -19.24 3.99
N GLU A 50 26.40 -18.80 4.90
CA GLU A 50 27.59 -17.98 4.59
C GLU A 50 28.52 -18.62 3.54
N LYS A 51 28.53 -19.95 3.45
CA LYS A 51 29.34 -20.70 2.47
C LYS A 51 28.90 -20.46 1.02
N ASN A 52 27.68 -20.02 0.81
CA ASN A 52 27.16 -19.74 -0.52
C ASN A 52 27.50 -18.32 -1.01
N LYS A 53 28.07 -17.46 -0.14
CA LYS A 53 28.58 -16.15 -0.57
C LYS A 53 29.77 -16.35 -1.50
N GLY A 54 29.80 -15.51 -2.54
CA GLY A 54 30.80 -15.63 -3.61
C GLY A 54 30.48 -16.65 -4.70
N SER A 55 29.44 -17.47 -4.54
CA SER A 55 29.00 -18.41 -5.61
C SER A 55 28.57 -17.64 -6.84
N LYS A 56 28.88 -18.23 -8.01
CA LYS A 56 28.55 -17.69 -9.31
C LYS A 56 27.10 -17.99 -9.68
N VAL A 57 26.34 -16.97 -10.05
CA VAL A 57 24.93 -17.10 -10.42
C VAL A 57 24.67 -16.51 -11.78
N VAL A 58 23.94 -17.22 -12.62
CA VAL A 58 23.35 -16.71 -13.86
C VAL A 58 21.86 -16.59 -13.71
N VAL A 59 21.27 -15.49 -14.20
CA VAL A 59 19.82 -15.25 -14.16
C VAL A 59 19.20 -15.58 -15.50
N LEU A 60 18.26 -16.55 -15.50
CA LEU A 60 17.59 -17.03 -16.69
C LEU A 60 16.06 -17.04 -16.50
N PRO A 61 15.27 -16.83 -17.57
CA PRO A 61 13.84 -17.02 -17.49
C PRO A 61 13.51 -18.52 -17.44
N PHE A 62 12.45 -18.88 -16.71
CA PHE A 62 11.97 -20.26 -16.72
C PHE A 62 11.49 -20.70 -18.09
N LYS A 63 10.88 -19.78 -18.88
CA LYS A 63 10.49 -19.98 -20.26
C LYS A 63 11.56 -19.39 -21.17
N LYS A 64 12.24 -20.24 -21.95
CA LYS A 64 13.36 -19.85 -22.83
C LYS A 64 12.97 -18.74 -23.83
N GLU A 65 11.73 -18.72 -24.27
CA GLU A 65 11.21 -17.71 -25.22
C GLU A 65 11.28 -16.28 -24.67
N LEU A 66 11.32 -16.12 -23.35
CA LEU A 66 11.41 -14.80 -22.71
C LEU A 66 12.84 -14.27 -22.65
N GLU A 67 13.85 -15.08 -22.96
CA GLU A 67 15.26 -14.69 -22.82
C GLU A 67 15.63 -13.44 -23.63
N SER A 68 15.06 -13.29 -24.83
CA SER A 68 15.24 -12.11 -25.69
C SER A 68 14.26 -10.96 -25.41
N SER A 69 13.32 -11.12 -24.48
CA SER A 69 12.32 -10.11 -24.15
C SER A 69 12.98 -8.92 -23.44
N LEU A 70 12.72 -7.69 -23.92
CA LEU A 70 13.18 -6.46 -23.26
C LEU A 70 12.60 -6.31 -21.84
N GLU A 71 11.37 -6.77 -21.64
CA GLU A 71 10.74 -6.80 -20.32
C GLU A 71 11.53 -7.68 -19.36
N PHE A 72 11.86 -8.91 -19.78
CA PHE A 72 12.65 -9.82 -18.96
C PHE A 72 14.06 -9.26 -18.71
N GLN A 73 14.73 -8.69 -19.72
CA GLN A 73 16.06 -8.10 -19.55
C GLN A 73 16.07 -6.99 -18.48
N ASN A 74 15.02 -6.18 -18.42
CA ASN A 74 14.88 -5.18 -17.37
C ASN A 74 14.74 -5.81 -15.96
N TYR A 75 13.94 -6.85 -15.81
CA TYR A 75 13.80 -7.56 -14.55
C TYR A 75 15.06 -8.33 -14.16
N LYS A 76 15.72 -8.95 -15.15
CA LYS A 76 17.01 -9.64 -14.98
C LYS A 76 18.03 -8.72 -14.31
N LYS A 77 18.18 -7.49 -14.82
CA LYS A 77 19.11 -6.50 -14.25
C LYS A 77 18.80 -6.21 -12.78
N ILE A 78 17.53 -6.00 -12.42
CA ILE A 78 17.14 -5.74 -11.03
C ILE A 78 17.48 -6.94 -10.14
N ILE A 79 17.26 -8.15 -10.62
CA ILE A 79 17.55 -9.40 -9.89
C ILE A 79 19.05 -9.57 -9.72
N GLU A 80 19.85 -9.38 -10.78
CA GLU A 80 21.31 -9.44 -10.75
C GLU A 80 21.89 -8.47 -9.75
N ASP A 81 21.45 -7.20 -9.77
CA ASP A 81 21.89 -6.16 -8.83
C ASP A 81 21.58 -6.56 -7.36
N ASN A 82 20.41 -7.15 -7.11
CA ASN A 82 20.04 -7.59 -5.78
C ASN A 82 20.80 -8.83 -5.31
N LEU A 83 21.02 -9.82 -6.18
CA LEU A 83 21.84 -11.00 -5.86
C LEU A 83 23.27 -10.58 -5.57
N GLN A 84 23.84 -9.64 -6.34
CA GLN A 84 25.19 -9.12 -6.12
C GLN A 84 25.30 -8.41 -4.78
N LYS A 85 24.34 -7.56 -4.41
CA LYS A 85 24.27 -6.92 -3.09
C LYS A 85 24.21 -7.93 -1.93
N ASN A 86 23.67 -9.11 -2.20
CA ASN A 86 23.55 -10.20 -1.22
C ASN A 86 24.74 -11.18 -1.26
N GLY A 87 25.83 -10.83 -1.97
CA GLY A 87 27.10 -11.53 -1.93
C GLY A 87 27.27 -12.62 -2.97
N PHE A 88 26.44 -12.69 -4.00
CA PHE A 88 26.64 -13.59 -5.14
C PHE A 88 27.43 -12.91 -6.27
N ASN A 89 28.16 -13.68 -7.03
CA ASN A 89 28.90 -13.21 -8.20
C ASN A 89 28.06 -13.48 -9.47
N ILE A 90 27.69 -12.43 -10.20
CA ILE A 90 26.89 -12.59 -11.40
C ILE A 90 27.78 -12.97 -12.60
N VAL A 91 27.36 -14.02 -13.30
CA VAL A 91 27.96 -14.47 -14.57
C VAL A 91 26.91 -14.52 -15.67
N GLN A 92 27.33 -14.46 -16.93
CA GLN A 92 26.40 -14.45 -18.05
C GLN A 92 26.21 -15.83 -18.69
N GLU A 93 27.17 -16.72 -18.51
CA GLU A 93 27.16 -18.05 -19.11
C GLU A 93 26.73 -19.10 -18.08
N LYS A 94 25.83 -19.98 -18.51
CA LYS A 94 25.29 -21.06 -17.68
C LYS A 94 26.39 -21.98 -17.18
N ASP A 95 27.30 -22.36 -18.09
CA ASP A 95 28.36 -23.34 -17.82
C ASP A 95 29.43 -22.80 -16.83
N ALA A 96 29.50 -21.48 -16.69
CA ALA A 96 30.40 -20.84 -15.73
C ALA A 96 29.76 -20.62 -14.35
N SER A 97 28.48 -20.99 -14.17
CA SER A 97 27.70 -20.72 -12.96
C SER A 97 27.64 -21.92 -12.02
N ASP A 98 27.67 -21.65 -10.70
CA ASP A 98 27.41 -22.65 -9.65
C ASP A 98 25.89 -22.86 -9.48
N PHE A 99 25.14 -21.76 -9.63
CA PHE A 99 23.68 -21.75 -9.51
C PHE A 99 23.03 -21.01 -10.67
N ILE A 100 21.82 -21.44 -11.04
CA ILE A 100 20.95 -20.72 -11.95
C ILE A 100 19.78 -20.14 -11.14
N ALA A 101 19.55 -18.84 -11.27
CA ALA A 101 18.38 -18.15 -10.79
C ALA A 101 17.28 -18.18 -11.85
N PHE A 102 16.38 -19.16 -11.78
CA PHE A 102 15.23 -19.23 -12.67
C PHE A 102 14.14 -18.26 -12.21
N VAL A 103 13.69 -17.43 -13.15
CA VAL A 103 12.65 -16.43 -12.92
C VAL A 103 11.40 -16.81 -13.71
N SER A 104 10.27 -16.83 -13.01
CA SER A 104 8.95 -17.01 -13.62
C SER A 104 7.99 -15.97 -13.07
N TYR A 105 7.21 -15.35 -13.94
CA TYR A 105 6.21 -14.39 -13.55
C TYR A 105 4.97 -14.48 -14.44
N GLY A 106 3.85 -14.01 -13.91
CA GLY A 106 2.60 -14.02 -14.63
C GLY A 106 1.47 -13.32 -13.88
N ILE A 107 0.37 -13.14 -14.59
CA ILE A 107 -0.86 -12.56 -14.08
C ILE A 107 -2.01 -13.54 -14.32
N GLY A 108 -2.78 -13.79 -13.28
CA GLY A 108 -4.03 -14.56 -13.40
C GLY A 108 -5.17 -13.70 -13.94
N GLY A 109 -6.15 -14.34 -14.53
CA GLY A 109 -7.37 -13.69 -15.00
C GLY A 109 -8.04 -12.84 -13.92
N GLY A 110 -8.64 -11.74 -14.33
CA GLY A 110 -9.37 -10.85 -13.42
C GLY A 110 -10.56 -11.57 -12.78
N LYS A 111 -10.79 -11.28 -11.51
CA LYS A 111 -11.98 -11.76 -10.76
C LYS A 111 -12.76 -10.56 -10.28
N ASP A 112 -14.07 -10.60 -10.51
CA ASP A 112 -14.98 -9.59 -9.98
C ASP A 112 -15.05 -9.69 -8.46
N LYS A 113 -14.81 -8.55 -7.81
CA LYS A 113 -14.97 -8.39 -6.37
C LYS A 113 -16.05 -7.35 -6.12
N PRO A 114 -17.19 -7.72 -5.50
CA PRO A 114 -18.23 -6.76 -5.17
C PRO A 114 -17.72 -5.75 -4.15
N ILE A 115 -18.04 -4.48 -4.35
CA ILE A 115 -17.81 -3.39 -3.42
C ILE A 115 -19.17 -2.84 -3.00
N PHE A 116 -19.32 -2.61 -1.69
CA PHE A 116 -20.49 -1.99 -1.11
C PHE A 116 -20.09 -0.62 -0.58
N SER A 117 -20.69 0.43 -1.14
CA SER A 117 -20.48 1.78 -0.66
C SER A 117 -21.75 2.26 0.04
N PRO A 118 -21.71 2.64 1.31
CA PRO A 118 -22.87 3.18 2.00
C PRO A 118 -23.28 4.50 1.35
N VAL A 119 -24.57 4.67 1.12
CA VAL A 119 -25.15 5.94 0.68
C VAL A 119 -25.70 6.64 1.93
N PHE A 120 -25.14 7.81 2.21
CA PHE A 120 -25.60 8.64 3.31
C PHE A 120 -26.68 9.59 2.83
N GLY A 121 -27.71 9.75 3.62
CA GLY A 121 -28.81 10.66 3.35
C GLY A 121 -29.64 10.93 4.58
N SER A 122 -30.71 11.71 4.40
CA SER A 122 -31.65 11.98 5.48
C SER A 122 -32.46 10.72 5.80
N THR A 123 -32.33 10.22 7.01
CA THR A 123 -33.08 9.03 7.50
C THR A 123 -34.45 9.35 8.04
N GLY A 124 -34.93 10.57 7.82
CA GLY A 124 -36.16 11.11 8.40
C GLY A 124 -35.85 12.03 9.58
N GLY A 125 -36.82 12.79 10.00
CA GLY A 125 -36.70 13.66 11.15
C GLY A 125 -37.47 13.09 12.34
N TRP A 126 -36.96 13.26 13.54
CA TRP A 126 -37.76 13.05 14.75
C TRP A 126 -38.63 14.30 14.97
N ASN A 127 -39.95 14.12 14.89
CA ASN A 127 -40.92 15.18 15.22
C ASN A 127 -41.43 15.00 16.64
N GLY A 128 -40.98 15.85 17.53
CA GLY A 128 -41.45 15.87 18.92
C GLY A 128 -42.22 17.17 19.19
N THR A 129 -43.44 17.04 19.75
CA THR A 129 -44.20 18.19 20.23
C THR A 129 -44.08 18.21 21.75
N PHE A 130 -43.43 19.23 22.28
CA PHE A 130 -43.35 19.44 23.72
C PHE A 130 -44.41 20.49 24.14
N ARG A 131 -45.40 20.06 24.93
CA ARG A 131 -46.32 20.99 25.59
C ARG A 131 -45.72 21.46 26.90
N GLY A 132 -45.40 22.72 27.01
CA GLY A 132 -45.35 23.40 28.30
C GLY A 132 -44.01 23.57 29.01
N LEU A 133 -42.84 23.51 28.30
CA LEU A 133 -41.59 23.97 28.93
C LEU A 133 -40.81 24.86 27.93
N PRO A 134 -40.35 26.07 28.36
CA PRO A 134 -39.53 26.94 27.52
C PRO A 134 -38.08 26.44 27.56
N PHE A 135 -37.69 25.58 26.63
CA PHE A 135 -36.28 25.28 26.40
C PHE A 135 -35.80 26.07 25.17
N ASN A 136 -34.93 27.03 25.43
CA ASN A 136 -34.26 27.81 24.44
C ASN A 136 -32.94 27.08 24.07
N TRP A 137 -32.96 26.27 23.02
CA TRP A 137 -31.74 25.74 22.39
C TRP A 137 -31.63 26.27 21.00
N GLY A 138 -30.63 27.13 20.77
CA GLY A 138 -30.34 27.68 19.47
C GLY A 138 -29.81 26.66 18.52
N ALA A 139 -30.33 26.72 17.34
CA ALA A 139 -29.93 26.19 16.02
C ALA A 139 -31.02 25.29 15.41
N GLY A 140 -31.77 25.85 14.49
CA GLY A 140 -32.64 25.13 13.55
C GLY A 140 -34.14 25.38 13.77
N GLY A 141 -34.68 26.27 12.97
CA GLY A 141 -36.09 26.51 12.62
C GLY A 141 -37.15 26.12 13.65
N THR A 142 -37.48 27.04 14.57
CA THR A 142 -38.63 26.92 15.43
C THR A 142 -39.85 27.55 14.77
N ASN A 143 -40.87 26.76 14.40
CA ASN A 143 -42.18 27.29 14.07
C ASN A 143 -43.02 27.41 15.35
N TRP A 144 -43.41 28.63 15.73
CA TRP A 144 -44.33 28.91 16.83
C TRP A 144 -45.76 28.74 16.34
N SER A 145 -46.43 27.72 16.81
CA SER A 145 -47.89 27.70 16.77
C SER A 145 -48.42 27.82 18.19
N ALA A 146 -49.55 28.51 18.37
CA ALA A 146 -50.14 28.81 19.66
C ALA A 146 -50.32 27.52 20.53
N GLY A 147 -49.40 27.31 21.49
CA GLY A 147 -49.50 26.25 22.49
C GLY A 147 -48.52 25.07 22.36
N GLY A 148 -47.52 25.09 21.46
CA GLY A 148 -46.52 24.04 21.42
C GLY A 148 -45.37 24.33 20.43
N THR A 149 -44.14 23.91 20.78
CA THR A 149 -42.97 24.01 19.91
C THR A 149 -42.75 22.65 19.23
N THR A 150 -42.79 22.63 17.90
CA THR A 150 -42.52 21.42 17.12
C THR A 150 -41.06 21.43 16.71
N TYR A 151 -40.32 20.44 17.14
CA TYR A 151 -38.93 20.23 16.72
C TYR A 151 -38.87 19.23 15.57
N SER A 152 -38.20 19.63 14.49
CA SER A 152 -37.83 18.72 13.44
C SER A 152 -36.29 18.68 13.39
N MET A 153 -35.70 17.57 13.81
CA MET A 153 -34.26 17.33 13.65
C MET A 153 -34.05 16.39 12.47
N PRO A 154 -33.45 16.85 11.37
CA PRO A 154 -33.05 15.94 10.32
C PRO A 154 -31.94 15.02 10.86
N THR A 155 -32.18 13.72 10.80
CA THR A 155 -31.15 12.73 11.13
C THR A 155 -30.51 12.25 9.84
N PHE A 156 -29.17 12.27 9.79
CA PHE A 156 -28.38 11.76 8.70
C PHE A 156 -27.85 10.38 9.07
N GLY A 157 -27.99 9.43 8.15
CA GLY A 157 -27.50 8.08 8.36
C GLY A 157 -27.36 7.35 7.02
N VAL A 158 -27.07 6.06 7.09
CA VAL A 158 -27.01 5.20 5.91
C VAL A 158 -28.44 4.94 5.44
N VAL A 159 -28.80 5.46 4.26
CA VAL A 159 -30.13 5.29 3.64
C VAL A 159 -30.16 4.18 2.60
N GLY A 160 -29.00 3.62 2.26
CA GLY A 160 -28.89 2.53 1.29
C GLY A 160 -27.44 2.14 1.06
N SER A 161 -27.23 1.20 0.16
CA SER A 161 -25.90 0.84 -0.33
C SER A 161 -25.89 0.83 -1.85
N ARG A 162 -24.80 1.31 -2.44
CA ARG A 162 -24.52 1.08 -3.86
C ARG A 162 -23.62 -0.12 -3.96
N THR A 163 -24.01 -1.06 -4.80
CA THR A 163 -23.19 -2.21 -5.19
C THR A 163 -22.46 -1.86 -6.46
N GLY A 164 -21.12 -1.96 -6.43
CA GLY A 164 -20.24 -1.89 -7.58
C GLY A 164 -19.43 -3.17 -7.66
N SER A 165 -18.67 -3.36 -8.71
CA SER A 165 -17.63 -4.40 -8.78
C SER A 165 -16.32 -3.78 -9.27
N ILE A 166 -15.22 -4.30 -8.75
CA ILE A 166 -13.87 -4.03 -9.27
C ILE A 166 -13.28 -5.36 -9.72
N ILE A 167 -12.53 -5.32 -10.82
CA ILE A 167 -11.77 -6.49 -11.27
C ILE A 167 -10.46 -6.53 -10.51
N ILE A 168 -10.19 -7.66 -9.87
CA ILE A 168 -8.98 -7.90 -9.10
C ILE A 168 -8.12 -8.93 -9.83
N TYR A 169 -6.87 -8.57 -10.10
CA TYR A 169 -5.87 -9.42 -10.72
C TYR A 169 -4.90 -9.95 -9.67
N THR A 170 -4.45 -11.20 -9.84
CA THR A 170 -3.40 -11.79 -9.02
C THR A 170 -2.14 -11.90 -9.84
N LYS A 171 -1.06 -11.19 -9.43
CA LYS A 171 0.25 -11.27 -10.03
C LYS A 171 1.11 -12.20 -9.19
N GLN A 172 1.95 -12.97 -9.85
CA GLN A 172 2.85 -13.93 -9.23
C GLN A 172 4.25 -13.78 -9.80
N LEU A 173 5.23 -13.89 -8.91
CA LEU A 173 6.66 -13.93 -9.23
C LEU A 173 7.27 -15.10 -8.47
N ALA A 174 8.07 -15.89 -9.16
CA ALA A 174 8.87 -16.98 -8.58
C ALA A 174 10.34 -16.78 -8.93
N LEU A 175 11.20 -16.98 -7.94
CA LEU A 175 12.66 -17.02 -8.09
C LEU A 175 13.17 -18.30 -7.44
N ASP A 176 13.80 -19.17 -8.22
CA ASP A 176 14.41 -20.40 -7.76
C ASP A 176 15.91 -20.39 -8.03
N LEU A 177 16.75 -20.50 -7.00
CA LEU A 177 18.19 -20.76 -7.19
C LEU A 177 18.41 -22.26 -7.18
N VAL A 178 18.86 -22.78 -8.32
CA VAL A 178 19.06 -24.21 -8.57
C VAL A 178 20.53 -24.47 -8.82
N GLU A 179 21.10 -25.50 -8.23
CA GLU A 179 22.47 -25.90 -8.45
C GLU A 179 22.67 -26.41 -9.90
N THR A 180 23.57 -25.77 -10.65
CA THR A 180 23.78 -26.01 -12.08
C THR A 180 24.15 -27.45 -12.39
N SER A 181 25.01 -28.05 -11.56
CA SER A 181 25.46 -29.46 -11.70
C SER A 181 24.34 -30.50 -11.60
N THR A 182 23.20 -30.13 -10.98
CA THR A 182 22.09 -31.08 -10.73
C THR A 182 20.98 -31.01 -11.78
N LEU A 183 21.06 -30.11 -12.76
CA LEU A 183 19.99 -29.91 -13.76
C LEU A 183 19.70 -31.14 -14.61
N GLU A 184 20.72 -31.92 -14.93
CA GLU A 184 20.59 -33.14 -15.73
C GLU A 184 20.38 -34.39 -14.86
N SER A 185 20.40 -34.22 -13.56
CA SER A 185 20.20 -35.32 -12.62
C SER A 185 18.71 -35.59 -12.37
N LYS A 186 18.38 -36.81 -11.93
CA LYS A 186 17.01 -37.16 -11.52
C LYS A 186 16.52 -36.35 -10.28
N LYS A 187 17.44 -35.74 -9.55
CA LYS A 187 17.15 -34.96 -8.35
C LYS A 187 17.80 -33.58 -8.48
N ILE A 188 16.95 -32.58 -8.63
CA ILE A 188 17.37 -31.18 -8.70
C ILE A 188 17.56 -30.64 -7.28
N ASN A 189 18.74 -30.09 -7.00
CA ASN A 189 19.01 -29.39 -5.75
C ASN A 189 18.64 -27.91 -5.88
N LYS A 190 17.77 -27.45 -4.97
CA LYS A 190 17.40 -26.03 -4.88
C LYS A 190 17.99 -25.42 -3.62
N LEU A 191 18.70 -24.32 -3.80
CA LEU A 191 19.26 -23.53 -2.72
C LEU A 191 18.24 -22.54 -2.14
N TYR A 192 17.35 -22.01 -2.99
CA TYR A 192 16.36 -21.00 -2.65
C TYR A 192 15.10 -21.14 -3.50
N GLU A 193 13.97 -20.96 -2.88
CA GLU A 193 12.66 -20.83 -3.51
C GLU A 193 11.92 -19.61 -2.93
N GLY A 194 11.76 -18.57 -3.73
CA GLY A 194 10.99 -17.38 -3.38
C GLY A 194 9.71 -17.29 -4.21
N ARG A 195 8.61 -16.97 -3.55
CA ARG A 195 7.30 -16.80 -4.19
C ARG A 195 6.69 -15.49 -3.71
N VAL A 196 6.34 -14.64 -4.66
CA VAL A 196 5.67 -13.37 -4.39
C VAL A 196 4.29 -13.39 -5.03
N LYS A 197 3.28 -13.04 -4.26
CA LYS A 197 1.90 -12.89 -4.73
C LYS A 197 1.39 -11.52 -4.36
N SER A 198 1.02 -10.72 -5.37
CA SER A 198 0.38 -9.42 -5.20
C SER A 198 -1.01 -9.42 -5.81
N THR A 199 -1.97 -8.78 -5.17
CA THR A 199 -3.37 -8.72 -5.60
C THR A 199 -3.82 -7.27 -5.65
N GLY A 200 -4.47 -6.87 -6.74
CA GLY A 200 -4.95 -5.50 -6.90
C GLY A 200 -5.63 -5.28 -8.25
N SER A 201 -6.20 -4.09 -8.46
CA SER A 201 -6.95 -3.73 -9.68
C SER A 201 -6.06 -3.52 -10.91
N CYS A 202 -4.75 -3.31 -10.74
CA CYS A 202 -3.84 -3.14 -11.86
C CYS A 202 -3.73 -4.43 -12.68
N SER A 203 -3.95 -4.34 -14.00
CA SER A 203 -3.89 -5.47 -14.94
C SER A 203 -2.52 -5.62 -15.60
N MET A 204 -1.56 -4.72 -15.34
CA MET A 204 -0.25 -4.71 -15.99
C MET A 204 0.83 -5.19 -15.04
N ILE A 205 1.58 -6.23 -15.45
CA ILE A 205 2.73 -6.75 -14.70
C ILE A 205 3.84 -5.70 -14.57
N PRO A 206 4.26 -5.00 -15.65
CA PRO A 206 5.36 -4.05 -15.57
C PRO A 206 5.16 -2.91 -14.57
N ALA A 207 3.90 -2.54 -14.31
CA ALA A 207 3.57 -1.48 -13.36
C ALA A 207 3.81 -1.86 -11.89
N VAL A 208 3.86 -3.15 -11.57
CA VAL A 208 3.97 -3.66 -10.18
C VAL A 208 5.19 -4.55 -9.95
N MET A 209 5.89 -4.95 -11.00
CA MET A 209 7.01 -5.87 -10.90
C MET A 209 8.19 -5.34 -10.08
N PRO A 210 8.57 -4.05 -10.17
CA PRO A 210 9.65 -3.52 -9.34
C PRO A 210 9.37 -3.67 -7.85
N GLU A 211 8.15 -3.37 -7.40
CA GLU A 211 7.74 -3.50 -6.00
C GLU A 211 7.64 -4.97 -5.55
N MET A 212 7.26 -5.87 -6.47
CA MET A 212 7.28 -7.31 -6.20
C MET A 212 8.71 -7.83 -6.04
N LEU A 213 9.65 -7.38 -6.88
CA LEU A 213 11.06 -7.71 -6.77
C LEU A 213 11.67 -7.11 -5.49
N GLU A 214 11.39 -5.84 -5.19
CA GLU A 214 11.82 -5.22 -3.94
C GLU A 214 11.30 -6.00 -2.73
N SER A 215 10.02 -6.41 -2.75
CA SER A 215 9.42 -7.22 -1.68
C SER A 215 10.13 -8.58 -1.52
N LEU A 216 10.55 -9.20 -2.63
CA LEU A 216 11.26 -10.48 -2.61
C LEU A 216 12.62 -10.35 -1.93
N PHE A 217 13.38 -9.30 -2.30
CA PHE A 217 14.75 -9.09 -1.84
C PHE A 217 14.85 -8.33 -0.52
N LYS A 218 13.77 -7.75 -0.03
CA LYS A 218 13.75 -7.12 1.29
C LYS A 218 14.11 -8.15 2.36
N ASP A 219 15.21 -7.90 3.08
CA ASP A 219 15.75 -8.81 4.11
C ASP A 219 16.12 -10.20 3.57
N PHE A 220 16.59 -10.28 2.31
CA PHE A 220 17.02 -11.53 1.69
C PHE A 220 18.17 -12.21 2.47
N PRO A 221 18.12 -13.56 2.66
CA PRO A 221 17.14 -14.49 2.13
C PRO A 221 15.86 -14.65 2.97
N LYS A 222 15.67 -13.89 4.07
CA LYS A 222 14.61 -14.03 5.09
C LYS A 222 14.73 -15.32 5.89
N GLN A 223 13.74 -15.57 6.75
CA GLN A 223 13.66 -16.84 7.48
C GLN A 223 13.03 -17.91 6.58
N SER A 224 13.71 -19.04 6.41
CA SER A 224 13.19 -20.18 5.64
C SER A 224 11.91 -20.74 6.26
N GLY A 225 10.94 -21.11 5.40
CA GLY A 225 9.64 -21.61 5.83
C GLY A 225 8.67 -20.55 6.32
N SER A 226 8.95 -19.27 6.07
CA SER A 226 8.10 -18.15 6.50
C SER A 226 7.36 -17.49 5.35
N THR A 227 6.23 -16.84 5.69
CA THR A 227 5.49 -15.98 4.76
C THR A 227 5.33 -14.60 5.39
N HIS A 228 5.72 -13.56 4.67
CA HIS A 228 5.65 -12.17 5.11
C HIS A 228 4.78 -11.34 4.19
N THR A 229 3.97 -10.46 4.77
CA THR A 229 3.23 -9.45 4.02
C THR A 229 4.03 -8.16 4.01
N ILE A 230 4.34 -7.65 2.83
CA ILE A 230 5.13 -6.43 2.62
C ILE A 230 4.28 -5.45 1.84
N SER A 231 4.17 -4.24 2.36
CA SER A 231 3.50 -3.11 1.69
C SER A 231 4.55 -2.06 1.32
N LEU A 232 4.58 -1.69 0.05
CA LEU A 232 5.47 -0.69 -0.51
C LEU A 232 4.65 0.46 -1.09
N LEU A 233 5.17 1.67 -0.98
CA LEU A 233 4.56 2.83 -1.64
C LEU A 233 4.58 2.64 -3.14
N TRP A 234 3.49 3.04 -3.79
CA TRP A 234 3.34 2.93 -5.23
C TRP A 234 3.03 4.30 -5.83
N ASP A 235 3.95 4.83 -6.60
CA ASP A 235 3.89 6.15 -7.23
C ASP A 235 3.62 6.08 -8.74
N ARG A 236 3.34 4.87 -9.25
CA ARG A 236 3.14 4.62 -10.68
C ARG A 236 1.66 4.51 -11.03
N THR A 237 1.38 4.74 -12.29
CA THR A 237 0.04 4.53 -12.87
C THR A 237 -0.08 3.14 -13.48
N CYS A 238 -1.26 2.62 -13.43
CA CYS A 238 -1.63 1.37 -14.08
C CYS A 238 -2.19 1.64 -15.49
#